data_ea5b36ad973b863a8b0895700346ab08
#
_entry.id   ea5b36ad973b863a8b0895700346ab08
#
_cell.length_a   1.000
_cell.length_b   1.000
_cell.length_c   1.000
_cell.angle_alpha   90.00
_cell.angle_beta   90.00
_cell.angle_gamma   90.00
#
_symmetry.space_group_name_H-M   'P 1'
#
loop_
_entity.id
_entity.type
_entity.pdbx_description
1 polymer ?
#
loop_
_entity_poly.entity_id
_entity_poly.type
_entity_poly.pdbx_seq_one_letter_code
_entity_poly.pdbx_strand_id
1 'polypeptide(L)'
;MSAAGSAMAQHRDQPMAHKQNTAYEYRFSKSLLTAITVATALLSGCASHDQLTTGGIPDDYRQRHPIVVAEAEQSVDIPVASTDRRLNIAQRDMIRGFAQNYTSRATGPVYLLTPEGSPNSSAARQLRGQVRAELSARGVASSKIVNSTYAATGIGDSAPIRLTFVGTTAMTSQCGQWPRDMINDFNNQNYYNFGCATQNNLAAQIANPEDLIAPRGMTPIDATRRNAAIKEYRERTSNIEDVSGSADSF
;
A
#
# COMPACT_ATOMS: atom_id res chain seq x y z
N MET A 1 -49.10 -45.24 -3.43
CA MET A 1 -49.30 -46.48 -2.69
C MET A 1 -48.84 -46.22 -1.28
N SER A 2 -49.81 -46.08 -0.47
CA SER A 2 -50.22 -46.81 0.75
C SER A 2 -49.34 -46.48 1.92
N ALA A 3 -49.80 -45.99 2.93
CA ALA A 3 -50.84 -46.07 3.94
C ALA A 3 -50.15 -46.03 5.29
N ALA A 4 -50.47 -45.08 6.13
CA ALA A 4 -51.41 -45.11 7.23
C ALA A 4 -50.90 -45.84 8.48
N GLY A 5 -51.05 -45.23 9.63
CA GLY A 5 -50.93 -45.85 10.93
C GLY A 5 -51.10 -44.89 12.08
N SER A 6 -52.33 -44.52 12.40
CA SER A 6 -52.80 -43.92 13.64
C SER A 6 -52.54 -44.83 14.85
N ALA A 7 -52.27 -44.24 16.01
CA ALA A 7 -52.69 -44.80 17.29
C ALA A 7 -52.94 -43.70 18.32
N MET A 8 -54.20 -43.58 18.69
CA MET A 8 -54.76 -42.91 19.90
C MET A 8 -54.45 -43.78 21.12
N ALA A 9 -54.24 -43.15 22.27
CA ALA A 9 -54.69 -43.61 23.60
C ALA A 9 -54.50 -42.46 24.59
N GLN A 10 -55.60 -41.81 24.99
CA GLN A 10 -56.39 -41.95 26.21
C GLN A 10 -55.68 -41.50 27.50
N HIS A 11 -56.05 -40.30 27.92
CA HIS A 11 -56.87 -39.98 29.11
C HIS A 11 -56.52 -40.71 30.41
N ARG A 12 -56.05 -39.92 31.37
CA ARG A 12 -56.37 -40.20 32.79
C ARG A 12 -56.32 -38.88 33.57
N ASP A 13 -57.51 -38.42 33.96
CA ASP A 13 -57.79 -37.42 35.00
C ASP A 13 -57.21 -37.85 36.34
N GLN A 14 -56.65 -36.90 37.06
CA GLN A 14 -56.62 -36.92 38.52
C GLN A 14 -56.56 -35.50 39.10
N PRO A 15 -57.08 -35.26 40.32
CA PRO A 15 -57.71 -34.01 40.66
C PRO A 15 -56.87 -33.02 41.47
N MET A 16 -57.34 -31.83 41.45
CA MET A 16 -57.08 -30.63 42.27
C MET A 16 -56.42 -30.82 43.62
N ALA A 17 -55.29 -30.18 43.81
CA ALA A 17 -54.80 -29.73 45.12
C ALA A 17 -54.74 -28.21 45.12
N HIS A 18 -55.68 -27.64 45.82
CA HIS A 18 -55.77 -26.22 46.19
C HIS A 18 -54.52 -25.86 47.01
N LYS A 19 -53.58 -25.09 46.42
CA LYS A 19 -52.58 -24.36 47.19
C LYS A 19 -52.93 -22.89 47.18
N GLN A 20 -53.36 -22.44 48.36
CA GLN A 20 -53.58 -21.06 48.68
C GLN A 20 -52.32 -20.21 48.35
N ASN A 21 -52.43 -19.38 47.34
CA ASN A 21 -51.51 -18.30 47.12
C ASN A 21 -51.79 -17.19 48.14
N THR A 22 -51.00 -17.13 49.19
CA THR A 22 -50.86 -15.94 49.99
C THR A 22 -50.16 -14.89 49.13
N ALA A 23 -50.98 -13.98 48.58
CA ALA A 23 -50.50 -12.76 47.94
C ALA A 23 -49.80 -11.91 49.00
N TYR A 24 -48.48 -11.90 48.97
CA TYR A 24 -47.71 -10.86 49.63
C TYR A 24 -47.96 -9.58 48.87
N GLU A 25 -48.91 -8.75 49.38
CA GLU A 25 -49.03 -7.35 48.98
C GLU A 25 -47.79 -6.58 49.44
N TYR A 26 -46.84 -6.44 48.56
CA TYR A 26 -45.74 -5.50 48.75
C TYR A 26 -46.31 -4.08 48.65
N ARG A 27 -46.67 -3.53 49.78
CA ARG A 27 -46.94 -2.07 49.91
C ARG A 27 -45.60 -1.36 49.72
N PHE A 28 -45.18 -1.14 48.48
CA PHE A 28 -44.07 -0.22 48.20
C PHE A 28 -44.48 1.16 48.65
N SER A 29 -43.85 1.68 49.70
CA SER A 29 -44.00 3.04 50.17
C SER A 29 -43.78 3.99 48.99
N LYS A 30 -44.69 4.96 48.83
CA LYS A 30 -44.57 5.96 47.73
C LYS A 30 -43.21 6.65 47.72
N SER A 31 -42.56 6.75 48.84
CA SER A 31 -41.20 7.28 48.99
C SER A 31 -40.11 6.35 48.37
N LEU A 32 -40.31 5.02 48.38
CA LEU A 32 -39.37 4.08 47.75
C LEU A 32 -39.47 4.12 46.21
N LEU A 33 -40.68 4.25 45.70
CA LEU A 33 -40.94 4.40 44.26
C LEU A 33 -40.35 5.72 43.72
N THR A 34 -40.50 6.83 44.45
CA THR A 34 -39.88 8.11 44.04
C THR A 34 -38.36 8.06 44.14
N ALA A 35 -37.78 7.38 45.10
CA ALA A 35 -36.31 7.19 45.18
C ALA A 35 -35.76 6.37 44.01
N ILE A 36 -36.44 5.31 43.59
CA ILE A 36 -36.06 4.48 42.45
C ILE A 36 -36.17 5.26 41.13
N THR A 37 -37.24 6.05 40.94
CA THR A 37 -37.39 6.87 39.73
C THR A 37 -36.34 7.99 39.63
N VAL A 38 -35.96 8.60 40.74
CA VAL A 38 -34.90 9.61 40.77
C VAL A 38 -33.52 8.94 40.52
N ALA A 39 -33.27 7.77 41.10
CA ALA A 39 -32.01 7.04 40.84
C ALA A 39 -31.88 6.59 39.39
N THR A 40 -32.95 6.12 38.74
CA THR A 40 -32.92 5.75 37.32
C THR A 40 -32.78 6.98 36.39
N ALA A 41 -33.36 8.12 36.75
CA ALA A 41 -33.19 9.37 35.99
C ALA A 41 -31.73 9.91 36.09
N LEU A 42 -31.05 9.69 37.22
CA LEU A 42 -29.65 10.08 37.39
C LEU A 42 -28.66 9.12 36.68
N LEU A 43 -29.05 7.85 36.47
CA LEU A 43 -28.22 6.88 35.72
C LEU A 43 -28.39 7.01 34.19
N SER A 44 -29.51 7.57 33.71
CA SER A 44 -29.72 7.76 32.27
C SER A 44 -28.87 8.89 31.67
N GLY A 45 -28.26 9.75 32.47
CA GLY A 45 -27.37 10.82 32.00
C GLY A 45 -26.01 10.32 31.48
N CYS A 46 -25.61 9.07 31.76
CA CYS A 46 -24.35 8.53 31.30
C CYS A 46 -24.45 7.68 30.01
N ALA A 47 -25.64 7.47 29.48
CA ALA A 47 -25.84 6.59 28.32
C ALA A 47 -25.82 7.31 26.96
N SER A 48 -25.67 8.64 26.93
CA SER A 48 -25.57 9.42 25.69
C SER A 48 -24.16 9.95 25.46
N HIS A 49 -23.14 9.11 25.71
CA HIS A 49 -21.82 9.34 25.15
C HIS A 49 -21.70 8.73 23.76
N ASP A 50 -22.78 8.82 22.99
CA ASP A 50 -22.66 8.67 21.56
C ASP A 50 -22.00 9.92 20.99
N GLN A 51 -20.68 9.79 20.76
CA GLN A 51 -19.99 10.37 19.62
C GLN A 51 -19.92 11.90 19.52
N LEU A 52 -19.81 12.59 20.61
CA LEU A 52 -18.99 13.79 20.59
C LEU A 52 -17.54 13.39 20.87
N THR A 53 -16.99 12.52 20.02
CA THR A 53 -15.55 12.42 19.85
C THR A 53 -15.13 13.77 19.28
N THR A 54 -14.73 14.70 20.14
CA THR A 54 -13.98 15.89 19.75
C THR A 54 -12.55 15.52 19.29
N GLY A 55 -12.26 14.22 19.16
CA GLY A 55 -11.17 13.68 18.39
C GLY A 55 -11.58 13.78 16.94
N GLY A 56 -10.90 14.64 16.19
CA GLY A 56 -11.20 14.91 14.79
C GLY A 56 -11.51 13.63 14.04
N ILE A 57 -12.48 13.69 13.15
CA ILE A 57 -12.71 12.66 12.15
C ILE A 57 -11.31 12.31 11.63
N PRO A 58 -10.87 11.06 11.70
CA PRO A 58 -9.56 10.71 11.18
C PRO A 58 -9.59 10.91 9.68
N ASP A 59 -9.35 12.13 9.24
CA ASP A 59 -9.20 12.48 7.83
C ASP A 59 -7.77 12.11 7.42
N ASP A 60 -7.49 10.81 7.48
CA ASP A 60 -6.20 10.29 7.07
C ASP A 60 -6.13 10.31 5.55
N TYR A 61 -5.30 11.20 5.03
CA TYR A 61 -5.04 11.31 3.59
C TYR A 61 -4.51 10.00 2.97
N ARG A 62 -3.94 9.08 3.76
CA ARG A 62 -3.48 7.77 3.29
C ARG A 62 -4.64 6.88 2.85
N GLN A 63 -5.81 7.02 3.48
CA GLN A 63 -7.03 6.32 3.06
C GLN A 63 -7.65 6.94 1.82
N ARG A 64 -7.50 8.25 1.65
CA ARG A 64 -8.01 8.99 0.48
C ARG A 64 -7.12 8.80 -0.74
N HIS A 65 -5.81 8.75 -0.54
CA HIS A 65 -4.78 8.57 -1.56
C HIS A 65 -3.91 7.35 -1.22
N PRO A 66 -4.48 6.13 -1.24
CA PRO A 66 -3.72 4.93 -0.91
C PRO A 66 -2.64 4.67 -1.96
N ILE A 67 -1.49 4.19 -1.51
CA ILE A 67 -0.47 3.64 -2.41
C ILE A 67 -0.89 2.22 -2.76
N VAL A 68 -1.07 1.96 -4.03
CA VAL A 68 -1.46 0.65 -4.56
C VAL A 68 -0.38 0.12 -5.50
N VAL A 69 -0.28 -1.20 -5.59
CA VAL A 69 0.56 -1.85 -6.59
C VAL A 69 -0.26 -2.03 -7.86
N ALA A 70 0.28 -1.55 -8.97
CA ALA A 70 -0.35 -1.66 -10.29
C ALA A 70 0.70 -1.98 -11.35
N GLU A 71 0.26 -2.41 -12.51
CA GLU A 71 1.12 -2.53 -13.68
C GLU A 71 1.12 -1.21 -14.46
N ALA A 72 2.32 -0.74 -14.82
CA ALA A 72 2.47 0.43 -15.65
C ALA A 72 3.58 0.24 -16.67
N GLU A 73 3.45 0.94 -17.79
CA GLU A 73 4.51 0.98 -18.80
C GLU A 73 5.69 1.83 -18.27
N GLN A 74 6.86 1.22 -18.30
CA GLN A 74 8.14 1.88 -18.01
C GLN A 74 8.87 2.12 -19.33
N SER A 75 9.28 3.34 -19.58
CA SER A 75 9.95 3.70 -20.83
C SER A 75 11.24 4.48 -20.60
N VAL A 76 12.22 4.25 -21.46
CA VAL A 76 13.46 5.03 -21.53
C VAL A 76 13.73 5.36 -22.99
N ASP A 77 13.93 6.64 -23.26
CA ASP A 77 14.29 7.15 -24.58
C ASP A 77 15.82 7.35 -24.68
N ILE A 78 16.46 6.61 -25.59
CA ILE A 78 17.89 6.68 -25.86
C ILE A 78 18.08 7.63 -27.04
N PRO A 79 18.64 8.83 -26.82
CA PRO A 79 18.88 9.79 -27.89
C PRO A 79 19.92 9.23 -28.86
N VAL A 80 19.67 9.36 -30.17
CA VAL A 80 20.55 8.90 -31.24
C VAL A 80 20.66 9.98 -32.30
N ALA A 81 21.86 10.45 -32.58
CA ALA A 81 22.12 11.35 -33.69
C ALA A 81 22.31 10.58 -35.02
N SER A 82 22.07 11.23 -36.15
CA SER A 82 22.26 10.63 -37.49
C SER A 82 23.71 10.24 -37.76
N THR A 83 24.66 10.82 -37.04
CA THR A 83 26.10 10.52 -37.13
C THR A 83 26.56 9.37 -36.25
N ASP A 84 25.73 8.92 -35.32
CA ASP A 84 26.09 7.88 -34.36
C ASP A 84 26.29 6.53 -35.06
N ARG A 85 27.42 5.88 -34.78
CA ARG A 85 27.77 4.55 -35.27
C ARG A 85 27.97 3.53 -34.17
N ARG A 86 28.19 4.00 -32.93
CA ARG A 86 28.39 3.18 -31.74
C ARG A 86 27.70 3.84 -30.55
N LEU A 87 27.24 3.01 -29.61
CA LEU A 87 26.72 3.48 -28.34
C LEU A 87 27.84 4.17 -27.54
N ASN A 88 27.57 5.39 -27.08
CA ASN A 88 28.44 6.09 -26.14
C ASN A 88 28.23 5.60 -24.70
N ILE A 89 29.02 6.10 -23.75
CA ILE A 89 28.97 5.70 -22.35
C ILE A 89 27.62 6.04 -21.73
N ALA A 90 27.11 7.23 -21.96
CA ALA A 90 25.83 7.67 -21.40
C ALA A 90 24.65 6.81 -21.89
N GLN A 91 24.61 6.49 -23.19
CA GLN A 91 23.60 5.62 -23.76
C GLN A 91 23.67 4.21 -23.15
N ARG A 92 24.87 3.65 -22.93
CA ARG A 92 25.04 2.36 -22.26
C ARG A 92 24.60 2.39 -20.80
N ASP A 93 24.85 3.49 -20.09
CA ASP A 93 24.41 3.65 -18.71
C ASP A 93 22.89 3.76 -18.60
N MET A 94 22.22 4.42 -19.55
CA MET A 94 20.76 4.43 -19.66
C MET A 94 20.20 3.01 -19.88
N ILE A 95 20.81 2.24 -20.80
CA ILE A 95 20.41 0.84 -21.06
C ILE A 95 20.63 -0.03 -19.81
N ARG A 96 21.74 0.18 -19.08
CA ARG A 96 22.02 -0.53 -17.83
C ARG A 96 20.97 -0.26 -16.77
N GLY A 97 20.63 1.00 -16.53
CA GLY A 97 19.57 1.39 -15.59
C GLY A 97 18.22 0.79 -15.96
N PHE A 98 17.87 0.83 -17.25
CA PHE A 98 16.65 0.21 -17.77
C PHE A 98 16.65 -1.32 -17.53
N ALA A 99 17.73 -2.03 -17.82
CA ALA A 99 17.84 -3.46 -17.62
C ALA A 99 17.74 -3.86 -16.14
N GLN A 100 18.29 -3.07 -15.22
CA GLN A 100 18.13 -3.27 -13.78
C GLN A 100 16.66 -3.14 -13.34
N ASN A 101 15.97 -2.11 -13.81
CA ASN A 101 14.54 -1.94 -13.54
C ASN A 101 13.72 -3.09 -14.14
N TYR A 102 14.03 -3.51 -15.35
CA TYR A 102 13.38 -4.64 -15.99
C TYR A 102 13.51 -5.92 -15.17
N THR A 103 14.72 -6.28 -14.75
CA THR A 103 14.97 -7.52 -14.00
C THR A 103 14.29 -7.57 -12.64
N SER A 104 14.00 -6.41 -12.05
CA SER A 104 13.37 -6.29 -10.73
C SER A 104 11.85 -6.16 -10.75
N ARG A 105 11.24 -5.70 -11.87
CA ARG A 105 9.83 -5.30 -11.88
C ARG A 105 9.02 -5.82 -13.06
N ALA A 106 9.69 -6.38 -14.10
CA ALA A 106 9.00 -6.71 -15.34
C ALA A 106 8.08 -7.92 -15.21
N THR A 107 6.87 -7.79 -15.77
CA THR A 107 5.89 -8.87 -15.90
C THR A 107 5.84 -9.43 -17.34
N GLY A 108 6.44 -8.73 -18.32
CA GLY A 108 6.36 -9.06 -19.74
C GLY A 108 7.67 -8.91 -20.52
N PRO A 109 7.61 -8.85 -21.84
CA PRO A 109 8.76 -8.62 -22.70
C PRO A 109 9.23 -7.16 -22.70
N VAL A 110 10.47 -6.95 -23.16
CA VAL A 110 10.99 -5.62 -23.52
C VAL A 110 10.65 -5.35 -24.98
N TYR A 111 10.07 -4.21 -25.26
CA TYR A 111 9.91 -3.70 -26.61
C TYR A 111 11.04 -2.71 -26.91
N LEU A 112 11.81 -2.98 -27.98
CA LEU A 112 12.82 -2.11 -28.53
C LEU A 112 12.25 -1.45 -29.78
N LEU A 113 11.84 -0.18 -29.64
CA LEU A 113 11.21 0.57 -30.71
C LEU A 113 12.26 1.48 -31.38
N THR A 114 12.40 1.32 -32.70
CA THR A 114 13.28 2.17 -33.52
C THR A 114 12.46 3.17 -34.33
N PRO A 115 12.90 4.41 -34.47
CA PRO A 115 12.20 5.42 -35.23
C PRO A 115 12.19 5.11 -36.73
N GLU A 116 11.05 5.37 -37.40
CA GLU A 116 10.90 5.34 -38.86
C GLU A 116 10.48 6.71 -39.37
N GLY A 117 11.00 7.09 -40.54
CA GLY A 117 10.67 8.34 -41.19
C GLY A 117 11.42 9.58 -40.65
N SER A 118 12.32 9.42 -39.69
CA SER A 118 13.19 10.50 -39.22
C SER A 118 14.55 10.47 -39.92
N PRO A 119 15.29 11.60 -40.01
CA PRO A 119 16.60 11.66 -40.61
C PRO A 119 17.63 10.71 -39.99
N ASN A 120 17.52 10.43 -38.69
CA ASN A 120 18.42 9.52 -37.95
C ASN A 120 17.95 8.05 -37.95
N SER A 121 16.88 7.68 -38.66
CA SER A 121 16.33 6.30 -38.67
C SER A 121 17.35 5.23 -39.07
N SER A 122 18.26 5.56 -40.01
CA SER A 122 19.32 4.63 -40.44
C SER A 122 20.34 4.35 -39.33
N ALA A 123 20.76 5.39 -38.61
CA ALA A 123 21.66 5.28 -37.45
C ALA A 123 20.99 4.49 -36.31
N ALA A 124 19.74 4.75 -36.00
CA ALA A 124 18.98 4.03 -34.99
C ALA A 124 18.86 2.54 -35.34
N ARG A 125 18.56 2.18 -36.59
CA ARG A 125 18.53 0.78 -37.04
C ARG A 125 19.89 0.09 -36.91
N GLN A 126 20.99 0.79 -37.21
CA GLN A 126 22.35 0.26 -37.03
C GLN A 126 22.68 0.02 -35.55
N LEU A 127 22.27 0.93 -34.64
CA LEU A 127 22.53 0.84 -33.21
C LEU A 127 21.63 -0.19 -32.51
N ARG A 128 20.48 -0.56 -33.09
CA ARG A 128 19.55 -1.55 -32.52
C ARG A 128 20.22 -2.84 -32.08
N GLY A 129 21.15 -3.36 -32.90
CA GLY A 129 21.91 -4.58 -32.57
C GLY A 129 22.78 -4.41 -31.33
N GLN A 130 23.41 -3.23 -31.17
CA GLN A 130 24.24 -2.92 -30.00
C GLN A 130 23.40 -2.75 -28.73
N VAL A 131 22.22 -2.09 -28.83
CA VAL A 131 21.26 -1.98 -27.72
C VAL A 131 20.80 -3.35 -27.27
N ARG A 132 20.42 -4.23 -28.19
CA ARG A 132 20.02 -5.60 -27.88
C ARG A 132 21.13 -6.39 -27.21
N ALA A 133 22.38 -6.27 -27.70
CA ALA A 133 23.53 -6.94 -27.10
C ALA A 133 23.81 -6.43 -25.67
N GLU A 134 23.70 -5.12 -25.44
CA GLU A 134 23.88 -4.52 -24.10
C GLU A 134 22.79 -4.98 -23.13
N LEU A 135 21.52 -5.02 -23.56
CA LEU A 135 20.41 -5.57 -22.74
C LEU A 135 20.66 -7.03 -22.37
N SER A 136 21.09 -7.86 -23.33
CA SER A 136 21.37 -9.28 -23.08
C SER A 136 22.57 -9.47 -22.13
N ALA A 137 23.59 -8.64 -22.24
CA ALA A 137 24.75 -8.63 -21.34
C ALA A 137 24.36 -8.27 -19.91
N ARG A 138 23.20 -7.61 -19.69
CA ARG A 138 22.66 -7.22 -18.39
C ARG A 138 21.57 -8.18 -17.86
N GLY A 139 21.42 -9.37 -18.48
CA GLY A 139 20.51 -10.41 -17.99
C GLY A 139 19.12 -10.42 -18.63
N VAL A 140 18.85 -9.56 -19.62
CA VAL A 140 17.59 -9.62 -20.35
C VAL A 140 17.67 -10.75 -21.38
N ALA A 141 16.83 -11.79 -21.22
CA ALA A 141 16.82 -12.91 -22.15
C ALA A 141 16.51 -12.42 -23.57
N SER A 142 17.31 -12.84 -24.56
CA SER A 142 17.15 -12.42 -25.97
C SER A 142 15.77 -12.77 -26.54
N SER A 143 15.13 -13.84 -26.06
CA SER A 143 13.78 -14.24 -26.44
C SER A 143 12.69 -13.28 -25.94
N LYS A 144 12.99 -12.51 -24.90
CA LYS A 144 12.07 -11.50 -24.35
C LYS A 144 12.24 -10.11 -24.97
N ILE A 145 13.21 -9.92 -25.87
CA ILE A 145 13.43 -8.63 -26.54
C ILE A 145 12.70 -8.65 -27.89
N VAL A 146 11.60 -7.90 -27.95
CA VAL A 146 10.77 -7.73 -29.16
C VAL A 146 11.19 -6.46 -29.88
N ASN A 147 11.62 -6.58 -31.14
CA ASN A 147 11.93 -5.42 -31.97
C ASN A 147 10.65 -4.88 -32.61
N SER A 148 10.44 -3.58 -32.55
CA SER A 148 9.35 -2.87 -33.18
C SER A 148 9.83 -1.53 -33.75
N THR A 149 8.94 -0.84 -34.45
CA THR A 149 9.19 0.49 -34.99
C THR A 149 8.07 1.43 -34.60
N TYR A 150 8.34 2.72 -34.62
CA TYR A 150 7.33 3.76 -34.43
C TYR A 150 7.52 4.88 -35.45
N ALA A 151 6.43 5.51 -35.85
CA ALA A 151 6.48 6.63 -36.80
C ALA A 151 7.09 7.85 -36.13
N ALA A 152 8.19 8.34 -36.69
CA ALA A 152 8.96 9.49 -36.19
C ALA A 152 9.03 10.64 -37.18
N THR A 153 8.10 10.65 -38.14
CA THR A 153 7.99 11.73 -39.14
C THR A 153 7.72 13.05 -38.42
N GLY A 154 8.59 14.05 -38.63
CA GLY A 154 8.45 15.37 -38.02
C GLY A 154 9.13 15.54 -36.64
N ILE A 155 9.72 14.48 -36.06
CA ILE A 155 10.44 14.59 -34.78
C ILE A 155 11.85 15.17 -34.96
N GLY A 156 12.35 15.29 -36.19
CA GLY A 156 13.69 15.85 -36.48
C GLY A 156 14.80 14.79 -36.39
N ASP A 157 16.06 15.27 -36.28
CA ASP A 157 17.28 14.45 -36.38
C ASP A 157 17.64 13.70 -35.08
N SER A 158 16.81 13.79 -34.05
CA SER A 158 17.07 13.20 -32.73
C SER A 158 15.96 12.28 -32.22
N ALA A 159 15.20 11.67 -33.13
CA ALA A 159 14.19 10.67 -32.76
C ALA A 159 14.85 9.50 -31.97
N PRO A 160 14.45 9.24 -30.73
CA PRO A 160 15.16 8.30 -29.86
C PRO A 160 14.89 6.84 -30.22
N ILE A 161 15.79 5.94 -29.86
CA ILE A 161 15.44 4.53 -29.67
C ILE A 161 14.70 4.45 -28.33
N ARG A 162 13.47 3.91 -28.33
CA ARG A 162 12.67 3.76 -27.13
C ARG A 162 12.69 2.31 -26.64
N LEU A 163 12.98 2.15 -25.37
CA LEU A 163 12.85 0.87 -24.66
C LEU A 163 11.63 0.94 -23.77
N THR A 164 10.73 -0.02 -23.84
CA THR A 164 9.55 -0.09 -22.97
C THR A 164 9.33 -1.51 -22.44
N PHE A 165 8.76 -1.61 -21.26
CA PHE A 165 8.23 -2.83 -20.69
C PHE A 165 7.06 -2.52 -19.75
N VAL A 166 6.20 -3.49 -19.53
CA VAL A 166 5.19 -3.43 -18.47
C VAL A 166 5.77 -4.04 -17.20
N GLY A 167 5.65 -3.35 -16.11
CA GLY A 167 6.16 -3.82 -14.82
C GLY A 167 5.34 -3.32 -13.65
N THR A 168 5.50 -3.97 -12.51
CA THR A 168 4.87 -3.56 -11.25
C THR A 168 5.43 -2.21 -10.78
N THR A 169 4.55 -1.34 -10.37
CA THR A 169 4.88 -0.03 -9.81
C THR A 169 3.97 0.29 -8.63
N ALA A 170 4.48 1.07 -7.69
CA ALA A 170 3.65 1.68 -6.67
C ALA A 170 3.12 3.01 -7.21
N MET A 171 1.83 3.22 -7.10
CA MET A 171 1.18 4.45 -7.56
C MET A 171 0.03 4.84 -6.63
N THR A 172 -0.36 6.09 -6.68
CA THR A 172 -1.53 6.61 -5.99
C THR A 172 -2.50 7.23 -6.99
N SER A 173 -3.66 7.67 -6.51
CA SER A 173 -4.63 8.41 -7.34
C SER A 173 -3.99 9.67 -7.95
N GLN A 174 -4.54 10.10 -9.09
CA GLN A 174 -4.08 11.32 -9.76
C GLN A 174 -4.31 12.55 -8.86
N CYS A 175 -3.24 13.31 -8.61
CA CYS A 175 -3.30 14.57 -7.87
C CYS A 175 -3.81 15.71 -8.74
N GLY A 176 -4.20 16.83 -8.10
CA GLY A 176 -4.66 18.04 -8.79
C GLY A 176 -6.16 18.07 -9.06
N GLN A 177 -6.93 17.16 -8.48
CA GLN A 177 -8.39 17.18 -8.58
C GLN A 177 -9.00 18.02 -7.46
N TRP A 178 -9.91 18.93 -7.82
CA TRP A 178 -10.60 19.85 -6.90
C TRP A 178 -12.11 19.66 -7.03
N PRO A 179 -12.67 18.55 -6.51
CA PRO A 179 -14.07 18.20 -6.73
C PRO A 179 -15.04 19.10 -5.98
N ARG A 180 -14.59 19.86 -4.99
CA ARG A 180 -15.40 20.77 -4.17
C ARG A 180 -14.74 22.13 -4.05
N ASP A 181 -15.57 23.16 -3.88
CA ASP A 181 -15.12 24.49 -3.54
C ASP A 181 -14.58 24.50 -2.10
N MET A 182 -13.30 24.88 -1.95
CA MET A 182 -12.64 24.93 -0.66
C MET A 182 -13.11 26.07 0.24
N ILE A 183 -13.77 27.07 -0.33
CA ILE A 183 -14.20 28.28 0.40
C ILE A 183 -15.43 28.01 1.24
N ASN A 184 -16.26 27.04 0.85
CA ASN A 184 -17.54 26.72 1.48
C ASN A 184 -17.55 25.41 2.28
N ASP A 185 -16.40 24.86 2.61
CA ASP A 185 -16.35 23.62 3.42
C ASP A 185 -16.26 23.97 4.91
N PHE A 186 -17.39 23.92 5.60
CA PHE A 186 -17.50 24.16 7.05
C PHE A 186 -17.22 22.91 7.90
N ASN A 187 -16.82 21.78 7.28
CA ASN A 187 -16.69 20.50 7.97
C ASN A 187 -15.36 20.33 8.71
N ASN A 188 -14.47 21.33 8.70
CA ASN A 188 -13.13 21.26 9.29
C ASN A 188 -12.32 20.04 8.83
N GLN A 189 -12.50 19.63 7.56
CA GLN A 189 -11.76 18.55 6.90
C GLN A 189 -10.67 19.11 6.02
N ASN A 190 -9.62 18.32 5.81
CA ASN A 190 -8.59 18.67 4.84
C ASN A 190 -9.17 18.66 3.41
N TYR A 191 -8.72 19.59 2.56
CA TYR A 191 -9.12 19.59 1.15
C TYR A 191 -8.73 18.29 0.44
N TYR A 192 -9.42 17.95 -0.63
CA TYR A 192 -9.30 16.64 -1.30
C TYR A 192 -7.86 16.28 -1.68
N ASN A 193 -7.09 17.22 -2.21
CA ASN A 193 -5.69 17.00 -2.60
C ASN A 193 -4.69 16.96 -1.45
N PHE A 194 -5.14 17.21 -0.20
CA PHE A 194 -4.23 17.17 0.94
C PHE A 194 -3.58 15.80 1.06
N GLY A 195 -2.26 15.78 1.13
CA GLY A 195 -1.47 14.55 1.24
C GLY A 195 -1.26 13.78 -0.07
N CYS A 196 -1.98 14.10 -1.18
CA CYS A 196 -1.83 13.42 -2.46
C CYS A 196 -0.39 13.47 -2.98
N ALA A 197 0.22 14.67 -3.03
CA ALA A 197 1.61 14.82 -3.47
C ALA A 197 2.60 14.06 -2.57
N THR A 198 2.36 14.05 -1.26
CA THR A 198 3.18 13.31 -0.30
C THR A 198 3.12 11.80 -0.58
N GLN A 199 1.92 11.26 -0.78
CA GLN A 199 1.74 9.84 -1.12
C GLN A 199 2.33 9.51 -2.48
N ASN A 200 2.20 10.39 -3.47
CA ASN A 200 2.79 10.18 -4.79
C ASN A 200 4.33 10.17 -4.74
N ASN A 201 4.93 11.10 -3.98
CA ASN A 201 6.38 11.12 -3.77
C ASN A 201 6.85 9.87 -3.01
N LEU A 202 6.09 9.41 -2.02
CA LEU A 202 6.40 8.18 -1.31
C LEU A 202 6.31 6.96 -2.23
N ALA A 203 5.26 6.87 -3.05
CA ALA A 203 5.10 5.80 -4.04
C ALA A 203 6.28 5.75 -5.02
N ALA A 204 6.74 6.92 -5.50
CA ALA A 204 7.88 7.02 -6.41
C ALA A 204 9.22 6.56 -5.78
N GLN A 205 9.35 6.60 -4.46
CA GLN A 205 10.54 6.17 -3.73
C GLN A 205 10.56 4.66 -3.43
N ILE A 206 9.45 3.95 -3.65
CA ILE A 206 9.37 2.52 -3.39
C ILE A 206 10.20 1.76 -4.43
N ALA A 207 11.31 1.21 -3.99
CA ALA A 207 12.24 0.49 -4.86
C ALA A 207 11.66 -0.82 -5.39
N ASN A 208 10.90 -1.54 -4.55
CA ASN A 208 10.23 -2.78 -4.95
C ASN A 208 8.76 -2.75 -4.51
N PRO A 209 7.83 -2.52 -5.45
CA PRO A 209 6.40 -2.44 -5.14
C PRO A 209 5.80 -3.70 -4.54
N GLU A 210 6.38 -4.87 -4.79
CA GLU A 210 5.90 -6.15 -4.24
C GLU A 210 6.04 -6.22 -2.72
N ASP A 211 6.98 -5.47 -2.13
CA ASP A 211 7.14 -5.38 -0.67
C ASP A 211 5.92 -4.76 0.04
N LEU A 212 5.05 -4.07 -0.72
CA LEU A 212 3.76 -3.57 -0.22
C LEU A 212 2.72 -4.69 -0.07
N ILE A 213 2.86 -5.77 -0.83
CA ILE A 213 1.94 -6.92 -0.82
C ILE A 213 2.39 -7.93 0.23
N ALA A 214 3.69 -8.26 0.23
CA ALA A 214 4.27 -9.21 1.16
C ALA A 214 5.74 -8.88 1.44
N PRO A 215 6.17 -8.98 2.70
CA PRO A 215 7.58 -8.79 3.02
C PRO A 215 8.44 -9.87 2.32
N ARG A 216 9.59 -9.45 1.82
CA ARG A 216 10.57 -10.41 1.28
C ARG A 216 11.07 -11.34 2.37
N GLY A 217 11.37 -12.59 2.00
CA GLY A 217 12.02 -13.53 2.89
C GLY A 217 13.33 -12.94 3.44
N MET A 218 13.48 -12.98 4.75
CA MET A 218 14.71 -12.54 5.38
C MET A 218 15.81 -13.56 5.10
N THR A 219 16.98 -13.07 4.70
CA THR A 219 18.18 -13.91 4.69
C THR A 219 18.51 -14.35 6.11
N PRO A 220 19.04 -15.58 6.32
CA PRO A 220 19.48 -16.00 7.64
C PRO A 220 20.44 -14.98 8.25
N ILE A 221 20.19 -14.62 9.50
CA ILE A 221 21.05 -13.66 10.21
C ILE A 221 22.42 -14.31 10.39
N ASP A 222 23.47 -13.60 10.00
CA ASP A 222 24.85 -14.01 10.28
C ASP A 222 25.06 -14.09 11.80
N ALA A 223 25.19 -15.32 12.30
CA ALA A 223 25.36 -15.59 13.72
C ALA A 223 26.63 -14.93 14.29
N THR A 224 27.69 -14.82 13.51
CA THR A 224 28.95 -14.19 13.90
C THR A 224 28.76 -12.70 14.13
N ARG A 225 28.07 -12.02 13.20
CA ARG A 225 27.79 -10.58 13.31
C ARG A 225 26.85 -10.27 14.46
N ARG A 226 25.81 -11.11 14.66
CA ARG A 226 24.91 -10.97 15.80
C ARG A 226 25.62 -11.13 17.14
N ASN A 227 26.49 -12.16 17.25
CA ASN A 227 27.26 -12.40 18.47
C ASN A 227 28.25 -11.27 18.75
N ALA A 228 28.88 -10.68 17.74
CA ALA A 228 29.73 -9.50 17.89
C ALA A 228 28.94 -8.28 18.40
N ALA A 229 27.76 -8.02 17.84
CA ALA A 229 26.91 -6.92 18.30
C ALA A 229 26.41 -7.10 19.75
N ILE A 230 26.03 -8.33 20.13
CA ILE A 230 25.63 -8.66 21.52
C ILE A 230 26.81 -8.49 22.48
N LYS A 231 28.01 -8.89 22.09
CA LYS A 231 29.22 -8.72 22.91
C LYS A 231 29.52 -7.23 23.11
N GLU A 232 29.53 -6.45 22.04
CA GLU A 232 29.73 -5.00 22.11
C GLU A 232 28.68 -4.31 23.01
N TYR A 233 27.41 -4.70 22.92
CA TYR A 233 26.36 -4.18 23.78
C TYR A 233 26.59 -4.49 25.25
N ARG A 234 26.99 -5.71 25.58
CA ARG A 234 27.30 -6.12 26.96
C ARG A 234 28.53 -5.38 27.52
N GLU A 235 29.52 -5.14 26.70
CA GLU A 235 30.74 -4.39 27.09
C GLU A 235 30.43 -2.91 27.31
N ARG A 236 29.51 -2.31 26.53
CA ARG A 236 29.05 -0.92 26.73
C ARG A 236 28.25 -0.74 28.02
N THR A 237 27.46 -1.73 28.42
CA THR A 237 26.62 -1.63 29.63
C THR A 237 27.49 -1.61 30.89
N SER A 238 28.70 -2.20 30.87
CA SER A 238 29.64 -2.14 31.99
C SER A 238 30.30 -0.76 32.16
N ASN A 239 30.33 0.07 31.12
CA ASN A 239 30.94 1.41 31.18
C ASN A 239 29.96 2.51 31.67
N ILE A 240 28.67 2.20 31.84
CA ILE A 240 27.67 3.17 32.34
C ILE A 240 27.74 3.28 33.86
N GLU A 241 28.21 2.26 34.57
CA GLU A 241 28.39 2.29 36.03
C GLU A 241 29.49 3.28 36.47
N ASP A 242 30.49 3.52 35.61
CA ASP A 242 31.58 4.45 35.91
C ASP A 242 31.21 5.93 35.77
N VAL A 243 30.09 6.26 35.09
CA VAL A 243 29.63 7.65 34.89
C VAL A 243 28.77 8.14 36.06
N SER A 244 28.18 7.23 36.82
CA SER A 244 27.35 7.62 37.98
C SER A 244 28.17 8.02 39.21
N GLY A 245 29.47 7.70 39.24
CA GLY A 245 30.37 8.02 40.36
C GLY A 245 30.95 9.45 40.37
N SER A 246 30.76 10.25 39.29
CA SER A 246 31.33 11.60 39.19
C SER A 246 30.34 12.74 39.42
N ALA A 247 29.08 12.45 39.78
CA ALA A 247 28.03 13.46 39.97
C ALA A 247 27.96 14.01 41.43
N ASP A 248 28.71 13.47 42.38
CA ASP A 248 28.65 13.88 43.78
C ASP A 248 29.75 14.88 44.22
N SER A 249 30.36 15.60 43.25
CA SER A 249 31.37 16.63 43.57
C SER A 249 31.08 17.97 42.90
N PHE A 250 29.86 18.50 43.17
CA PHE A 250 29.57 19.95 43.02
C PHE A 250 28.77 20.46 44.19
#